data_711679b43722f224f3eb7b022e9fe90b
#
_entry.id   711679b43722f224f3eb7b022e9fe90b
#
_cell.length_a   1.000
_cell.length_b   1.000
_cell.length_c   1.000
_cell.angle_alpha   90.00
_cell.angle_beta   90.00
_cell.angle_gamma   90.00
#
_symmetry.space_group_name_H-M   'P 1'
#
loop_
_entity.id
_entity.type
_entity.pdbx_description
1 polymer ?
#
loop_
_entity_poly.entity_id
_entity_poly.type
_entity_poly.pdbx_seq_one_letter_code
_entity_poly.pdbx_strand_id
1 'polypeptide(L)'
;FRSIQYVATQLLSAEVDLCDTPTLQVIQVKSIAQDIKSYKIRPISYGIEAKQEGNTLTFTLDRPRYLSVEINGNIYQNLQIFADNILEKPKVKKKKDLMYFGPGIHDFKGDSIHIASGKTVFIDNGAVIKGWLSTYGSRDVKILGHGIVMPGHHEGIMVRYSKNVYIDGPLTTQLPI
;
A
#
# COMPACT_ATOMS: atom_id res chain seq x y z
N PHE A 1 -10.49 -7.29 -8.55
CA PHE A 1 -9.77 -6.44 -7.59
C PHE A 1 -9.36 -5.14 -8.28
N ARG A 2 -9.40 -4.00 -7.58
CA ARG A 2 -9.16 -2.67 -8.19
C ARG A 2 -8.34 -1.74 -7.28
N SER A 3 -7.71 -2.25 -6.24
CA SER A 3 -6.82 -1.45 -5.41
C SER A 3 -5.39 -1.88 -5.67
N ILE A 4 -4.62 -1.00 -6.29
CA ILE A 4 -3.20 -1.23 -6.49
C ILE A 4 -2.45 -0.06 -5.87
N GLN A 5 -1.61 -0.39 -4.92
CA GLN A 5 -0.66 0.53 -4.34
C GLN A 5 0.74 0.15 -4.81
N TYR A 6 1.57 1.14 -5.04
CA TYR A 6 2.96 0.90 -5.33
C TYR A 6 3.84 1.87 -4.56
N VAL A 7 4.98 1.37 -4.14
CA VAL A 7 6.07 2.20 -3.62
C VAL A 7 7.14 2.25 -4.68
N ALA A 8 7.20 3.37 -5.38
CA ALA A 8 8.22 3.61 -6.39
C ALA A 8 9.49 4.12 -5.72
N THR A 9 10.61 3.60 -6.18
CA THR A 9 11.91 4.26 -5.98
C THR A 9 12.08 5.36 -7.02
N GLN A 10 13.07 6.23 -6.87
CA GLN A 10 13.35 7.32 -7.82
C GLN A 10 13.59 6.87 -9.28
N LEU A 11 13.70 5.56 -9.52
CA LEU A 11 14.10 4.96 -10.80
C LEU A 11 12.93 4.35 -11.58
N LEU A 12 11.80 4.08 -10.95
CA LEU A 12 10.69 3.33 -11.54
C LEU A 12 9.36 4.01 -11.27
N SER A 13 8.53 4.12 -12.30
CA SER A 13 7.11 4.47 -12.19
C SER A 13 6.25 3.29 -12.62
N ALA A 14 5.07 3.18 -12.04
CA ALA A 14 4.07 2.23 -12.49
C ALA A 14 2.81 2.97 -12.92
N GLU A 15 2.29 2.61 -14.08
CA GLU A 15 0.95 2.96 -14.51
C GLU A 15 0.12 1.67 -14.51
N VAL A 16 -1.10 1.78 -14.03
CA VAL A 16 -2.03 0.67 -13.99
C VAL A 16 -3.17 0.99 -14.93
N ASP A 17 -3.19 0.30 -16.06
CA ASP A 17 -4.34 0.32 -16.95
C ASP A 17 -5.42 -0.61 -16.39
N LEU A 18 -6.52 0.00 -15.96
CA LEU A 18 -7.70 -0.74 -15.52
C LEU A 18 -8.41 -1.27 -16.75
N CYS A 19 -8.05 -2.49 -17.17
CA CYS A 19 -8.83 -3.19 -18.18
C CYS A 19 -10.27 -3.43 -17.65
N ASP A 20 -11.28 -3.17 -18.47
CA ASP A 20 -12.71 -3.28 -18.12
C ASP A 20 -13.19 -4.70 -17.77
N THR A 21 -12.30 -5.68 -17.79
CA THR A 21 -12.62 -7.05 -17.37
C THR A 21 -12.40 -7.21 -15.88
N PRO A 22 -13.37 -7.72 -15.12
CA PRO A 22 -13.29 -7.81 -13.66
C PRO A 22 -12.21 -8.77 -13.14
N THR A 23 -11.55 -9.52 -13.99
CA THR A 23 -10.65 -10.62 -13.64
C THR A 23 -9.18 -10.40 -13.96
N LEU A 24 -8.85 -9.49 -14.88
CA LEU A 24 -7.47 -9.25 -15.30
C LEU A 24 -7.10 -7.77 -15.09
N GLN A 25 -5.94 -7.54 -14.50
CA GLN A 25 -5.35 -6.21 -14.38
C GLN A 25 -4.06 -6.16 -15.20
N VAL A 26 -3.96 -5.22 -16.11
CA VAL A 26 -2.74 -4.95 -16.86
C VAL A 26 -1.88 -3.96 -16.08
N ILE A 27 -0.66 -4.33 -15.82
CA ILE A 27 0.32 -3.51 -15.12
C ILE A 27 1.40 -3.11 -16.11
N GLN A 28 1.66 -1.82 -16.23
CA GLN A 28 2.78 -1.27 -16.96
C GLN A 28 3.78 -0.66 -15.99
N VAL A 29 5.02 -1.12 -16.05
CA VAL A 29 6.14 -0.59 -15.25
C VAL A 29 7.12 0.07 -16.20
N LYS A 30 7.35 1.37 -16.04
CA LYS A 30 8.28 2.14 -16.84
C LYS A 30 9.54 2.49 -16.06
N SER A 31 10.69 2.18 -16.60
CA SER A 31 11.96 2.69 -16.08
C SER A 31 12.22 4.10 -16.61
N ILE A 32 12.41 5.06 -15.69
CA ILE A 32 12.59 6.49 -16.04
C ILE A 32 14.05 6.93 -15.96
N ALA A 33 14.90 6.20 -15.26
CA ALA A 33 16.28 6.62 -15.00
C ALA A 33 17.34 5.75 -15.69
N GLN A 34 16.97 4.57 -16.20
CA GLN A 34 17.93 3.64 -16.82
C GLN A 34 17.25 2.69 -17.80
N ASP A 35 18.02 2.19 -18.75
CA ASP A 35 17.54 1.17 -19.69
C ASP A 35 17.36 -0.18 -18.99
N ILE A 36 16.31 -0.90 -19.36
CA ILE A 36 16.05 -2.25 -18.87
C ILE A 36 16.86 -3.24 -19.69
N LYS A 37 17.95 -3.77 -19.11
CA LYS A 37 18.77 -4.85 -19.69
C LYS A 37 18.30 -6.23 -19.23
N SER A 38 17.74 -6.29 -18.05
CA SER A 38 17.13 -7.49 -17.46
C SER A 38 16.10 -7.11 -16.43
N TYR A 39 15.14 -7.99 -16.19
CA TYR A 39 14.15 -7.80 -15.12
C TYR A 39 13.87 -9.11 -14.40
N LYS A 40 13.32 -9.00 -13.20
CA LYS A 40 12.81 -10.13 -12.43
C LYS A 40 11.59 -9.70 -11.63
N ILE A 41 10.51 -10.46 -11.74
CA ILE A 41 9.29 -10.26 -10.96
C ILE A 41 9.27 -11.32 -9.86
N ARG A 42 9.16 -10.89 -8.61
CA ARG A 42 9.11 -11.78 -7.46
C ARG A 42 7.75 -11.70 -6.74
N PRO A 43 7.34 -12.81 -6.10
CA PRO A 43 7.99 -14.12 -6.01
C PRO A 43 8.03 -14.84 -7.36
N ILE A 44 9.14 -15.50 -7.65
CA ILE A 44 9.31 -16.26 -8.92
C ILE A 44 8.25 -17.37 -9.05
N SER A 45 7.79 -17.90 -7.92
CA SER A 45 6.75 -18.93 -7.85
C SER A 45 5.39 -18.50 -8.44
N TYR A 46 5.18 -17.20 -8.68
CA TYR A 46 3.96 -16.73 -9.34
C TYR A 46 3.98 -16.94 -10.87
N GLY A 47 5.15 -17.22 -11.45
CA GLY A 47 5.29 -17.45 -12.89
C GLY A 47 4.87 -16.26 -13.74
N ILE A 48 5.00 -15.02 -13.21
CA ILE A 48 4.62 -13.82 -13.96
C ILE A 48 5.75 -13.44 -14.90
N GLU A 49 5.44 -13.43 -16.18
CA GLU A 49 6.32 -12.95 -17.24
C GLU A 49 5.81 -11.62 -17.77
N ALA A 50 6.72 -10.71 -18.08
CA ALA A 50 6.39 -9.43 -18.65
C ALA A 50 6.82 -9.37 -20.13
N LYS A 51 6.01 -8.72 -20.95
CA LYS A 51 6.44 -8.27 -22.28
C LYS A 51 7.25 -7.00 -22.09
N GLN A 52 8.49 -6.99 -22.61
CA GLN A 52 9.34 -5.82 -22.58
C GLN A 52 9.27 -5.09 -23.93
N GLU A 53 8.98 -3.80 -23.90
CA GLU A 53 9.05 -2.89 -25.04
C GLU A 53 9.86 -1.65 -24.64
N GLY A 54 11.11 -1.59 -25.09
CA GLY A 54 12.05 -0.56 -24.66
C GLY A 54 12.23 -0.57 -23.14
N ASN A 55 11.90 0.54 -22.48
CA ASN A 55 11.99 0.73 -21.04
C ASN A 55 10.65 0.49 -20.31
N THR A 56 9.74 -0.24 -20.94
CA THR A 56 8.44 -0.57 -20.35
C THR A 56 8.27 -2.09 -20.26
N LEU A 57 7.84 -2.56 -19.08
CA LEU A 57 7.43 -3.93 -18.83
C LEU A 57 5.92 -3.97 -18.70
N THR A 58 5.25 -4.84 -19.43
CA THR A 58 3.80 -5.04 -19.36
C THR A 58 3.50 -6.48 -18.96
N PHE A 59 2.72 -6.66 -17.92
CA PHE A 59 2.27 -7.98 -17.45
C PHE A 59 0.85 -7.92 -16.88
N THR A 60 0.23 -9.07 -16.65
CA THR A 60 -1.13 -9.18 -16.17
C THR A 60 -1.18 -9.87 -14.82
N LEU A 61 -2.13 -9.44 -13.98
CA LEU A 61 -2.49 -10.10 -12.73
C LEU A 61 -3.93 -10.63 -12.82
N ASP A 62 -4.11 -11.91 -12.52
CA ASP A 62 -5.40 -12.63 -12.52
C ASP A 62 -6.11 -12.54 -11.16
N ARG A 63 -5.40 -12.13 -10.12
CA ARG A 63 -5.89 -12.06 -8.72
C ARG A 63 -5.00 -11.12 -7.90
N PRO A 64 -5.43 -10.74 -6.69
CA PRO A 64 -4.61 -10.00 -5.75
C PRO A 64 -3.24 -10.66 -5.52
N ARG A 65 -2.17 -9.86 -5.61
CA ARG A 65 -0.80 -10.32 -5.42
C ARG A 65 0.08 -9.19 -4.94
N TYR A 66 1.03 -9.54 -4.07
CA TYR A 66 2.10 -8.66 -3.65
C TYR A 66 3.38 -9.09 -4.35
N LEU A 67 4.00 -8.18 -5.04
CA LEU A 67 5.17 -8.49 -5.86
C LEU A 67 6.16 -7.34 -5.91
N SER A 68 7.40 -7.68 -6.24
CA SER A 68 8.43 -6.69 -6.55
C SER A 68 8.96 -6.86 -7.96
N VAL A 69 9.25 -5.75 -8.62
CA VAL A 69 9.88 -5.69 -9.92
C VAL A 69 11.31 -5.18 -9.76
N GLU A 70 12.26 -6.06 -10.01
CA GLU A 70 13.70 -5.77 -9.99
C GLU A 70 14.17 -5.50 -11.41
N ILE A 71 14.99 -4.47 -11.61
CA ILE A 71 15.59 -4.14 -12.89
C ILE A 71 17.11 -4.22 -12.77
N ASN A 72 17.75 -4.82 -13.76
CA ASN A 72 19.21 -4.92 -13.87
C ASN A 72 19.89 -5.54 -12.64
N GLY A 73 19.18 -6.45 -11.94
CA GLY A 73 19.69 -7.15 -10.77
C GLY A 73 19.76 -6.29 -9.49
N ASN A 74 19.22 -5.07 -9.51
CA ASN A 74 19.20 -4.21 -8.33
C ASN A 74 18.04 -4.60 -7.41
N ILE A 75 18.37 -5.26 -6.30
CA ILE A 75 17.39 -5.70 -5.28
C ILE A 75 17.02 -4.60 -4.28
N TYR A 76 17.78 -3.51 -4.21
CA TYR A 76 17.57 -2.43 -3.24
C TYR A 76 16.68 -1.30 -3.80
N GLN A 77 16.67 -1.15 -5.10
CA GLN A 77 15.88 -0.12 -5.80
C GLN A 77 14.83 -0.79 -6.69
N ASN A 78 14.02 -1.63 -6.09
CA ASN A 78 12.94 -2.32 -6.76
C ASN A 78 11.61 -1.58 -6.59
N LEU A 79 10.65 -1.89 -7.45
CA LEU A 79 9.28 -1.41 -7.33
C LEU A 79 8.46 -2.45 -6.57
N GLN A 80 7.86 -2.04 -5.46
CA GLN A 80 6.91 -2.88 -4.73
C GLN A 80 5.49 -2.59 -5.21
N ILE A 81 4.75 -3.64 -5.59
CA ILE A 81 3.37 -3.54 -6.06
C ILE A 81 2.49 -4.38 -5.12
N PHE A 82 1.49 -3.73 -4.53
CA PHE A 82 0.48 -4.33 -3.68
C PHE A 82 -0.87 -4.26 -4.39
N ALA A 83 -1.22 -5.34 -5.09
CA ALA A 83 -2.52 -5.47 -5.73
C ALA A 83 -3.46 -6.20 -4.78
N ASP A 84 -4.54 -5.54 -4.38
CA ASP A 84 -5.47 -6.06 -3.38
C ASP A 84 -6.94 -5.90 -3.82
N ASN A 85 -7.85 -6.52 -3.09
CA ASN A 85 -9.26 -6.29 -3.25
C ASN A 85 -9.62 -4.89 -2.76
N ILE A 86 -10.66 -4.28 -3.36
CA ILE A 86 -11.20 -3.04 -2.81
C ILE A 86 -11.78 -3.33 -1.43
N LEU A 87 -11.26 -2.65 -0.42
CA LEU A 87 -11.89 -2.64 0.89
C LEU A 87 -13.00 -1.58 0.91
N GLU A 88 -14.22 -2.03 1.11
CA GLU A 88 -15.33 -1.11 1.32
C GLU A 88 -15.23 -0.44 2.69
N LYS A 89 -15.62 0.83 2.75
CA LYS A 89 -15.72 1.57 4.01
C LYS A 89 -16.60 0.80 4.99
N PRO A 90 -16.10 0.44 6.18
CA PRO A 90 -16.82 -0.40 7.11
C PRO A 90 -18.07 0.28 7.66
N LYS A 91 -19.16 -0.48 7.74
CA LYS A 91 -20.37 -0.03 8.45
C LYS A 91 -20.13 -0.15 9.94
N VAL A 92 -20.22 0.95 10.66
CA VAL A 92 -20.11 1.01 12.13
C VAL A 92 -21.46 1.32 12.76
N LYS A 93 -21.72 0.81 13.96
CA LYS A 93 -22.99 1.05 14.67
C LYS A 93 -23.22 2.53 14.98
N LYS A 94 -22.15 3.26 15.32
CA LYS A 94 -22.19 4.68 15.63
C LYS A 94 -21.14 5.41 14.82
N LYS A 95 -21.50 6.49 14.12
CA LYS A 95 -20.57 7.29 13.31
C LYS A 95 -19.30 7.71 14.05
N LYS A 96 -19.43 8.02 15.36
CA LYS A 96 -18.30 8.40 16.22
C LYS A 96 -17.28 7.29 16.45
N ASP A 97 -17.62 6.04 16.12
CA ASP A 97 -16.70 4.91 16.29
C ASP A 97 -15.84 4.67 15.03
N LEU A 98 -16.11 5.41 13.96
CA LEU A 98 -15.30 5.42 12.75
C LEU A 98 -14.41 6.66 12.70
N MET A 99 -13.11 6.46 12.61
CA MET A 99 -12.12 7.47 12.22
C MET A 99 -11.84 7.26 10.74
N TYR A 100 -12.31 8.17 9.91
CA TYR A 100 -12.18 8.05 8.46
C TYR A 100 -11.18 9.08 7.92
N PHE A 101 -10.19 8.57 7.17
CA PHE A 101 -9.23 9.36 6.43
C PHE A 101 -9.49 9.16 4.95
N GLY A 102 -10.10 10.14 4.30
CA GLY A 102 -10.35 10.15 2.85
C GLY A 102 -9.10 10.45 2.04
N PRO A 103 -9.17 10.35 0.70
CA PRO A 103 -8.04 10.67 -0.17
C PRO A 103 -7.45 12.06 0.11
N GLY A 104 -6.11 12.15 0.05
CA GLY A 104 -5.37 13.37 0.33
C GLY A 104 -4.38 13.23 1.49
N ILE A 105 -3.69 14.33 1.81
CA ILE A 105 -2.68 14.38 2.85
C ILE A 105 -3.31 14.81 4.17
N HIS A 106 -3.18 13.99 5.20
CA HIS A 106 -3.58 14.25 6.58
C HIS A 106 -2.30 14.44 7.40
N ASP A 107 -1.91 15.70 7.62
CA ASP A 107 -0.64 16.04 8.26
C ASP A 107 -0.84 16.26 9.76
N PHE A 108 -0.32 15.35 10.57
CA PHE A 108 -0.28 15.41 12.04
C PHE A 108 1.07 15.88 12.56
N LYS A 109 1.92 16.45 11.69
CA LYS A 109 3.26 16.99 12.04
C LYS A 109 4.17 15.97 12.73
N GLY A 110 3.99 14.69 12.39
CA GLY A 110 4.75 13.59 13.00
C GLY A 110 4.20 13.10 14.35
N ASP A 111 3.13 13.71 14.87
CA ASP A 111 2.53 13.30 16.11
C ASP A 111 1.77 11.96 16.03
N SER A 112 1.51 11.37 17.21
CA SER A 112 0.71 10.16 17.32
C SER A 112 -0.79 10.46 17.27
N ILE A 113 -1.50 9.57 16.58
CA ILE A 113 -2.96 9.53 16.61
C ILE A 113 -3.35 8.37 17.51
N HIS A 114 -3.83 8.67 18.72
CA HIS A 114 -4.29 7.63 19.63
C HIS A 114 -5.66 7.10 19.21
N ILE A 115 -5.76 5.76 19.08
CA ILE A 115 -6.98 5.05 18.71
C ILE A 115 -7.57 4.41 19.96
N ALA A 116 -8.64 5.00 20.47
CA ALA A 116 -9.33 4.51 21.67
C ALA A 116 -10.03 3.16 21.43
N SER A 117 -10.34 2.46 22.51
CA SER A 117 -11.06 1.17 22.45
C SER A 117 -12.38 1.25 21.70
N GLY A 118 -12.69 0.19 20.94
CA GLY A 118 -13.92 0.06 20.16
C GLY A 118 -13.94 0.89 18.88
N LYS A 119 -12.84 1.54 18.51
CA LYS A 119 -12.75 2.33 17.28
C LYS A 119 -12.36 1.51 16.07
N THR A 120 -12.91 1.92 14.95
CA THR A 120 -12.46 1.48 13.61
C THR A 120 -11.82 2.67 12.90
N VAL A 121 -10.59 2.50 12.46
CA VAL A 121 -9.91 3.44 11.57
C VAL A 121 -10.04 2.90 10.15
N PHE A 122 -10.41 3.76 9.22
CA PHE A 122 -10.42 3.43 7.80
C PHE A 122 -9.62 4.48 7.04
N ILE A 123 -8.50 4.02 6.47
CA ILE A 123 -7.58 4.86 5.69
C ILE A 123 -7.85 4.53 4.22
N ASP A 124 -8.60 5.40 3.56
CA ASP A 124 -9.08 5.16 2.20
C ASP A 124 -7.93 5.15 1.18
N ASN A 125 -8.21 4.59 0.02
CA ASN A 125 -7.26 4.60 -1.09
C ASN A 125 -6.90 6.05 -1.46
N GLY A 126 -5.61 6.35 -1.62
CA GLY A 126 -5.10 7.71 -1.87
C GLY A 126 -5.00 8.60 -0.63
N ALA A 127 -5.35 8.10 0.57
CA ALA A 127 -5.07 8.82 1.82
C ALA A 127 -3.61 8.62 2.24
N VAL A 128 -2.97 9.70 2.68
CA VAL A 128 -1.61 9.69 3.24
C VAL A 128 -1.64 10.35 4.61
N ILE A 129 -1.35 9.58 5.64
CA ILE A 129 -1.24 10.07 7.01
C ILE A 129 0.24 10.39 7.30
N LYS A 130 0.58 11.66 7.50
CA LYS A 130 1.88 12.08 8.01
C LYS A 130 1.81 12.13 9.54
N GLY A 131 2.26 11.05 10.17
CA GLY A 131 2.17 10.77 11.59
C GLY A 131 2.09 9.27 11.81
N TRP A 132 1.83 8.84 13.03
CA TRP A 132 1.77 7.43 13.37
C TRP A 132 0.54 7.10 14.22
N LEU A 133 0.07 5.85 14.12
CA LEU A 133 -1.12 5.38 14.82
C LEU A 133 -0.71 4.63 16.08
N SER A 134 -1.40 4.87 17.19
CA SER A 134 -1.15 4.22 18.47
C SER A 134 -2.43 3.61 19.04
N THR A 135 -2.37 2.31 19.38
CA THR A 135 -3.45 1.64 20.11
C THR A 135 -3.07 1.37 21.57
N TYR A 136 -2.15 2.15 22.13
CA TYR A 136 -1.66 1.93 23.49
C TYR A 136 -2.79 1.80 24.51
N GLY A 137 -2.86 0.64 25.21
CA GLY A 137 -3.87 0.35 26.22
C GLY A 137 -5.29 0.10 25.67
N SER A 138 -5.49 0.03 24.36
CA SER A 138 -6.81 -0.08 23.75
C SER A 138 -7.26 -1.53 23.52
N ARG A 139 -8.57 -1.71 23.32
CA ARG A 139 -9.19 -3.01 23.04
C ARG A 139 -10.17 -2.89 21.89
N ASP A 140 -10.35 -4.00 21.16
CA ASP A 140 -11.36 -4.13 20.08
C ASP A 140 -11.22 -3.01 19.03
N VAL A 141 -10.00 -2.84 18.51
CA VAL A 141 -9.64 -1.83 17.52
C VAL A 141 -9.50 -2.49 16.16
N LYS A 142 -9.99 -1.82 15.12
CA LYS A 142 -9.75 -2.19 13.70
C LYS A 142 -9.06 -1.04 12.99
N ILE A 143 -8.01 -1.36 12.22
CA ILE A 143 -7.31 -0.43 11.34
C ILE A 143 -7.35 -1.04 9.95
N LEU A 144 -8.09 -0.42 9.06
CA LEU A 144 -8.44 -0.98 7.75
C LEU A 144 -8.15 0.05 6.64
N GLY A 145 -8.08 -0.42 5.41
CA GLY A 145 -8.00 0.42 4.23
C GLY A 145 -6.69 0.27 3.47
N HIS A 146 -6.57 0.97 2.35
CA HIS A 146 -5.40 0.92 1.47
C HIS A 146 -4.66 2.26 1.39
N GLY A 147 -4.79 3.09 2.43
CA GLY A 147 -4.01 4.33 2.55
C GLY A 147 -2.59 4.08 3.05
N ILE A 148 -1.80 5.13 3.09
CA ILE A 148 -0.39 5.10 3.47
C ILE A 148 -0.21 5.81 4.80
N VAL A 149 0.56 5.21 5.71
CA VAL A 149 1.00 5.85 6.95
C VAL A 149 2.51 6.14 6.83
N MET A 150 2.85 7.41 6.93
CA MET A 150 4.23 7.93 6.86
C MET A 150 4.64 8.48 8.24
N PRO A 151 5.27 7.64 9.08
CA PRO A 151 5.49 7.98 10.48
C PRO A 151 6.70 8.89 10.74
N GLY A 152 7.47 9.25 9.72
CA GLY A 152 8.76 9.91 9.91
C GLY A 152 9.76 8.98 10.58
N HIS A 153 10.18 9.33 11.80
CA HIS A 153 11.16 8.54 12.58
C HIS A 153 10.54 7.49 13.52
N HIS A 154 9.19 7.35 13.51
CA HIS A 154 8.47 6.44 14.39
C HIS A 154 7.98 5.19 13.68
N GLU A 155 7.46 4.24 14.43
CA GLU A 155 6.72 3.10 13.89
C GLU A 155 5.41 3.58 13.26
N GLY A 156 5.03 3.06 12.10
CA GLY A 156 3.79 3.49 11.43
C GLY A 156 2.54 3.19 12.25
N ILE A 157 2.47 1.98 12.81
CA ILE A 157 1.37 1.55 13.68
C ILE A 157 1.96 0.88 14.91
N MET A 158 1.77 1.50 16.06
CA MET A 158 2.22 0.97 17.35
C MET A 158 1.08 0.27 18.07
N VAL A 159 1.27 -1.03 18.37
CA VAL A 159 0.33 -1.84 19.16
C VAL A 159 1.02 -2.25 20.45
N ARG A 160 0.68 -1.60 21.57
CA ARG A 160 1.26 -1.90 22.89
C ARG A 160 0.17 -1.97 23.98
N TYR A 161 0.26 -2.98 24.84
CA TYR A 161 -0.70 -3.21 25.93
C TYR A 161 -2.16 -3.28 25.47
N SER A 162 -2.38 -3.72 24.23
CA SER A 162 -3.68 -3.73 23.56
C SER A 162 -4.21 -5.16 23.42
N LYS A 163 -5.52 -5.30 23.24
CA LYS A 163 -6.19 -6.60 23.05
C LYS A 163 -7.18 -6.52 21.89
N ASN A 164 -7.27 -7.58 21.09
CA ASN A 164 -8.18 -7.68 19.93
C ASN A 164 -7.96 -6.52 18.95
N VAL A 165 -6.73 -6.34 18.48
CA VAL A 165 -6.40 -5.37 17.43
C VAL A 165 -6.32 -6.11 16.09
N TYR A 166 -7.10 -5.67 15.12
CA TYR A 166 -7.09 -6.19 13.75
C TYR A 166 -6.60 -5.10 12.79
N ILE A 167 -5.59 -5.43 11.99
CA ILE A 167 -4.99 -4.51 11.02
C ILE A 167 -5.00 -5.20 9.66
N ASP A 168 -5.55 -4.51 8.65
CA ASP A 168 -5.65 -5.03 7.29
C ASP A 168 -5.57 -3.91 6.26
N GLY A 169 -4.60 -4.02 5.37
CA GLY A 169 -4.42 -3.21 4.18
C GLY A 169 -3.54 -1.97 4.27
N PRO A 170 -3.46 -1.19 5.39
CA PRO A 170 -2.64 0.02 5.39
C PRO A 170 -1.16 -0.28 5.15
N LEU A 171 -0.56 0.49 4.24
CA LEU A 171 0.87 0.43 3.99
C LEU A 171 1.59 1.41 4.92
N THR A 172 2.62 0.93 5.62
CA THR A 172 3.52 1.82 6.38
C THR A 172 4.84 1.97 5.64
N THR A 173 5.27 3.19 5.42
CA THR A 173 6.53 3.46 4.71
C THR A 173 7.28 4.62 5.34
N GLN A 174 8.60 4.47 5.42
CA GLN A 174 9.50 5.58 5.69
C GLN A 174 10.08 6.01 4.35
N LEU A 175 9.65 7.18 3.88
CA LEU A 175 10.36 7.79 2.76
C LEU A 175 11.68 8.36 3.30
N PRO A 176 12.79 8.17 2.59
CA PRO A 176 14.00 8.91 2.91
C PRO A 176 13.69 10.41 2.83
N ILE A 177 14.04 11.12 3.90
CA ILE A 177 13.95 12.58 4.00
C ILE A 177 15.04 13.18 3.12
#